data_b2ee4393f94f1889f9193e1b83cdfb9c
#
_entry.id   b2ee4393f94f1889f9193e1b83cdfb9c
#
_cell.length_a   1.000
_cell.length_b   1.000
_cell.length_c   1.000
_cell.angle_alpha   90.00
_cell.angle_beta   90.00
_cell.angle_gamma   90.00
#
_symmetry.space_group_name_H-M   'P 1'
#
loop_
_entity.id
_entity.type
_entity.pdbx_description
1 polymer ?
#
loop_
_entity_poly.entity_id
_entity_poly.type
_entity_poly.pdbx_seq_one_letter_code
_entity_poly.pdbx_strand_id
1 'polypeptide(L)'
;MANPRKPTALRLLAGNPGKRPLPASEPSFAACTTERPDWLTGEAAVLWDKLAQALNVNGMLTHASRDNLAVYCDVLGSYIDTRRAGGQADVKLLQQIRMMAREFGFTPSSQASVAAPGKQDGKAEKDRFFG
;
A
#
# COMPACT_ATOMS: atom_id res chain seq x y z
N MET A 1 -17.76 8.11 -13.80
CA MET A 1 -16.35 7.81 -14.01
C MET A 1 -16.02 6.38 -13.61
N ALA A 2 -15.38 5.66 -14.49
CA ALA A 2 -14.94 4.32 -14.17
C ALA A 2 -13.81 4.37 -13.13
N ASN A 3 -13.85 3.45 -12.15
CA ASN A 3 -12.75 3.31 -11.21
C ASN A 3 -11.47 2.91 -11.93
N PRO A 4 -10.33 3.48 -11.54
CA PRO A 4 -9.08 3.06 -12.14
C PRO A 4 -8.82 1.57 -11.92
N ARG A 5 -8.24 0.93 -12.90
CA ARG A 5 -7.87 -0.48 -12.81
C ARG A 5 -6.81 -0.69 -11.75
N LYS A 6 -6.98 -1.69 -10.91
CA LYS A 6 -5.95 -2.05 -9.94
C LYS A 6 -4.72 -2.61 -10.66
N PRO A 7 -3.50 -2.29 -10.20
CA PRO A 7 -2.29 -2.91 -10.73
C PRO A 7 -2.33 -4.44 -10.63
N THR A 8 -1.67 -5.11 -11.54
CA THR A 8 -1.63 -6.57 -11.57
C THR A 8 -1.09 -7.16 -10.25
N ALA A 9 -0.08 -6.54 -9.66
CA ALA A 9 0.47 -7.00 -8.38
C ALA A 9 -0.60 -7.00 -7.28
N LEU A 10 -1.44 -5.98 -7.20
CA LEU A 10 -2.54 -5.92 -6.24
C LEU A 10 -3.61 -6.97 -6.55
N ARG A 11 -3.89 -7.21 -7.81
CA ARG A 11 -4.86 -8.23 -8.22
C ARG A 11 -4.37 -9.63 -7.89
N LEU A 12 -3.09 -9.91 -8.07
CA LEU A 12 -2.48 -11.18 -7.70
C LEU A 12 -2.50 -11.39 -6.19
N LEU A 13 -2.22 -10.35 -5.40
CA LEU A 13 -2.30 -10.40 -3.94
C LEU A 13 -3.73 -10.70 -3.48
N ALA A 14 -4.73 -10.17 -4.18
CA ALA A 14 -6.14 -10.42 -3.90
C ALA A 14 -6.62 -11.78 -4.40
N GLY A 15 -5.76 -12.59 -5.03
CA GLY A 15 -6.15 -13.86 -5.61
C GLY A 15 -6.97 -13.73 -6.89
N ASN A 16 -6.96 -12.57 -7.53
CA ASN A 16 -7.74 -12.25 -8.74
C ASN A 16 -9.21 -12.70 -8.62
N PRO A 17 -9.96 -12.17 -7.64
CA PRO A 17 -11.29 -12.68 -7.30
C PRO A 17 -12.32 -12.58 -8.43
N GLY A 18 -12.09 -11.72 -9.40
CA GLY A 18 -12.96 -11.63 -10.58
C GLY A 18 -12.67 -12.65 -11.67
N LYS A 19 -11.66 -13.49 -11.51
CA LYS A 19 -11.18 -14.44 -12.52
C LYS A 19 -11.00 -13.82 -13.90
N ARG A 20 -10.70 -12.54 -13.93
CA ARG A 20 -10.46 -11.82 -15.19
C ARG A 20 -9.05 -12.12 -15.69
N PRO A 21 -8.86 -12.26 -17.01
CA PRO A 21 -7.52 -12.39 -17.55
C PRO A 21 -6.67 -11.18 -17.13
N LEU A 22 -5.44 -11.43 -16.68
CA LEU A 22 -4.52 -10.36 -16.37
C LEU A 22 -4.12 -9.65 -17.66
N PRO A 23 -4.12 -8.31 -17.71
CA PRO A 23 -3.76 -7.62 -18.94
C PRO A 23 -2.28 -7.83 -19.25
N ALA A 24 -2.01 -8.35 -20.43
CA ALA A 24 -0.64 -8.57 -20.91
C ALA A 24 0.09 -7.28 -21.20
N SER A 25 -0.64 -6.18 -21.39
CA SER A 25 -0.10 -4.86 -21.71
C SER A 25 0.11 -3.97 -20.50
N GLU A 26 -0.16 -4.46 -19.29
CA GLU A 26 0.07 -3.68 -18.09
C GLU A 26 1.56 -3.42 -17.90
N PRO A 27 1.99 -2.16 -17.65
CA PRO A 27 3.40 -1.86 -17.45
C PRO A 27 3.97 -2.64 -16.28
N SER A 28 5.12 -3.27 -16.52
CA SER A 28 5.89 -3.94 -15.48
C SER A 28 7.13 -3.10 -15.19
N PHE A 29 7.28 -2.67 -13.94
CA PHE A 29 8.44 -1.88 -13.53
C PHE A 29 9.43 -2.78 -12.81
N ALA A 30 10.72 -2.54 -13.05
CA ALA A 30 11.78 -3.29 -12.41
C ALA A 30 11.74 -3.09 -10.89
N ALA A 31 11.97 -4.17 -10.15
CA ALA A 31 12.15 -4.10 -8.71
C ALA A 31 13.37 -3.25 -8.38
N CYS A 32 13.29 -2.50 -7.29
CA CYS A 32 14.42 -1.69 -6.83
C CYS A 32 14.89 -2.19 -5.46
N THR A 33 16.02 -1.64 -5.01
CA THR A 33 16.56 -2.00 -3.70
C THR A 33 15.70 -1.36 -2.60
N THR A 34 15.74 -1.97 -1.42
CA THR A 34 15.12 -1.39 -0.22
C THR A 34 15.98 -0.30 0.41
N GLU A 35 17.07 0.09 -0.26
CA GLU A 35 17.96 1.12 0.23
C GLU A 35 17.23 2.46 0.38
N ARG A 36 17.40 3.04 1.56
CA ARG A 36 16.73 4.30 1.91
C ARG A 36 17.30 5.46 1.09
N PRO A 37 16.45 6.34 0.54
CA PRO A 37 16.91 7.61 0.00
C PRO A 37 17.68 8.40 1.07
N ASP A 38 18.77 9.02 0.67
CA ASP A 38 19.67 9.75 1.59
C ASP A 38 19.01 10.97 2.24
N TRP A 39 17.97 11.51 1.63
CA TRP A 39 17.25 12.67 2.17
C TRP A 39 16.18 12.31 3.21
N LEU A 40 15.89 11.01 3.42
CA LEU A 40 15.00 10.57 4.48
C LEU A 40 15.78 10.43 5.79
N THR A 41 15.37 11.18 6.79
CA THR A 41 16.02 11.19 8.11
C THR A 41 14.98 11.09 9.23
N GLY A 42 15.44 10.81 10.45
CA GLY A 42 14.57 10.75 11.61
C GLY A 42 13.49 9.69 11.51
N GLU A 43 12.28 10.06 11.87
CA GLU A 43 11.13 9.13 11.85
C GLU A 43 10.79 8.63 10.46
N ALA A 44 10.97 9.47 9.44
CA ALA A 44 10.76 9.07 8.05
C ALA A 44 11.69 7.92 7.65
N ALA A 45 12.92 7.92 8.13
CA ALA A 45 13.88 6.86 7.90
C ALA A 45 13.42 5.53 8.53
N VAL A 46 12.91 5.58 9.74
CA VAL A 46 12.39 4.41 10.45
C VAL A 46 11.18 3.83 9.70
N LEU A 47 10.29 4.69 9.26
CA LEU A 47 9.12 4.29 8.47
C LEU A 47 9.52 3.65 7.15
N TRP A 48 10.53 4.21 6.48
CA TRP A 48 11.04 3.64 5.23
C TRP A 48 11.54 2.20 5.44
N ASP A 49 12.38 1.98 6.44
CA ASP A 49 12.95 0.66 6.69
C ASP A 49 11.86 -0.40 6.89
N LYS A 50 10.78 -0.02 7.57
CA LYS A 50 9.65 -0.91 7.82
C LYS A 50 8.81 -1.15 6.56
N LEU A 51 8.41 -0.08 5.90
CA LEU A 51 7.45 -0.16 4.80
C LEU A 51 8.07 -0.63 3.49
N ALA A 52 9.32 -0.24 3.22
CA ALA A 52 10.01 -0.68 2.01
C ALA A 52 10.19 -2.20 2.00
N GLN A 53 10.51 -2.79 3.13
CA GLN A 53 10.63 -4.24 3.22
C GLN A 53 9.28 -4.93 2.98
N ALA A 54 8.21 -4.43 3.58
CA ALA A 54 6.88 -4.99 3.40
C ALA A 54 6.44 -4.93 1.93
N LEU A 55 6.68 -3.81 1.26
CA LEU A 55 6.35 -3.68 -0.15
C LEU A 55 7.25 -4.55 -1.04
N ASN A 56 8.51 -4.67 -0.70
CA ASN A 56 9.45 -5.48 -1.47
C ASN A 56 9.06 -6.97 -1.43
N VAL A 57 8.67 -7.47 -0.27
CA VAL A 57 8.21 -8.86 -0.12
C VAL A 57 7.01 -9.14 -1.02
N ASN A 58 6.12 -8.16 -1.17
CA ASN A 58 4.94 -8.27 -2.00
C ASN A 58 5.16 -7.89 -3.47
N GLY A 59 6.40 -7.61 -3.86
CA GLY A 59 6.73 -7.22 -5.23
C GLY A 59 6.22 -5.86 -5.64
N MET A 60 5.84 -5.02 -4.68
CA MET A 60 5.27 -3.69 -4.94
C MET A 60 6.30 -2.57 -4.87
N LEU A 61 7.50 -2.83 -4.38
CA LEU A 61 8.57 -1.85 -4.36
C LEU A 61 9.34 -1.90 -5.67
N THR A 62 9.09 -0.91 -6.51
CA THR A 62 9.68 -0.80 -7.84
C THR A 62 10.33 0.58 -8.00
N HIS A 63 11.10 0.76 -9.07
CA HIS A 63 11.66 2.07 -9.39
C HIS A 63 10.57 3.14 -9.56
N ALA A 64 9.37 2.75 -9.98
CA ALA A 64 8.26 3.69 -10.15
C ALA A 64 7.61 4.08 -8.80
N SER A 65 7.52 3.14 -7.86
CA SER A 65 6.84 3.37 -6.57
C SER A 65 7.76 3.88 -5.46
N ARG A 66 9.07 3.74 -5.65
CA ARG A 66 10.06 4.09 -4.64
C ARG A 66 9.96 5.54 -4.16
N ASP A 67 9.90 6.48 -5.09
CA ASP A 67 9.85 7.90 -4.75
C ASP A 67 8.53 8.28 -4.08
N ASN A 68 7.43 7.68 -4.51
CA ASN A 68 6.12 7.90 -3.88
C ASN A 68 6.11 7.37 -2.45
N LEU A 69 6.72 6.22 -2.20
CA LEU A 69 6.87 5.69 -0.85
C LEU A 69 7.75 6.60 0.01
N ALA A 70 8.82 7.14 -0.56
CA ALA A 70 9.71 8.06 0.15
C ALA A 70 8.96 9.32 0.58
N VAL A 71 8.15 9.90 -0.31
CA VAL A 71 7.31 11.06 0.02
C VAL A 71 6.30 10.71 1.11
N TYR A 72 5.68 9.55 1.03
CA TYR A 72 4.75 9.09 2.07
C TYR A 72 5.43 8.98 3.44
N CYS A 73 6.61 8.38 3.49
CA CYS A 73 7.38 8.27 4.73
C CYS A 73 7.76 9.63 5.28
N ASP A 74 8.16 10.56 4.42
CA ASP A 74 8.53 11.91 4.81
C ASP A 74 7.34 12.67 5.42
N VAL A 75 6.21 12.64 4.75
CA VAL A 75 4.99 13.31 5.20
C VAL A 75 4.48 12.70 6.50
N LEU A 76 4.41 11.39 6.60
CA LEU A 76 3.98 10.70 7.81
C LEU A 76 4.96 10.92 8.97
N GLY A 77 6.25 10.88 8.70
CA GLY A 77 7.29 11.17 9.70
C GLY A 77 7.17 12.57 10.25
N SER A 78 6.95 13.55 9.39
CA SER A 78 6.73 14.94 9.79
C SER A 78 5.48 15.10 10.67
N TYR A 79 4.40 14.42 10.31
CA TYR A 79 3.18 14.39 11.11
C TYR A 79 3.44 13.81 12.50
N ILE A 80 4.12 12.68 12.57
CA ILE A 80 4.44 12.02 13.85
C ILE A 80 5.33 12.93 14.72
N ASP A 81 6.36 13.53 14.14
CA ASP A 81 7.25 14.42 14.87
C ASP A 81 6.52 15.65 15.43
N THR A 82 5.62 16.24 14.64
CA THR A 82 4.78 17.35 15.09
C THR A 82 3.90 16.93 16.26
N ARG A 83 3.28 15.76 16.20
CA ARG A 83 2.44 15.27 17.29
C ARG A 83 3.25 14.94 18.54
N ARG A 84 4.43 14.37 18.40
CA ARG A 84 5.32 14.08 19.54
C ARG A 84 5.80 15.36 20.23
N ALA A 85 5.98 16.43 19.47
CA ALA A 85 6.35 17.74 20.02
C ALA A 85 5.16 18.50 20.65
N GLY A 86 3.96 17.90 20.67
CA GLY A 86 2.76 18.52 21.20
C GLY A 86 2.03 19.43 20.23
N GLY A 87 2.42 19.45 18.96
CA GLY A 87 1.75 20.21 17.91
C GLY A 87 0.38 19.62 17.56
N GLN A 88 -0.48 20.46 16.98
CA GLN A 88 -1.81 20.04 16.57
C GLN A 88 -1.76 19.24 15.27
N ALA A 89 -2.74 18.36 15.10
CA ALA A 89 -2.89 17.60 13.87
C ALA A 89 -3.33 18.53 12.74
N ASP A 90 -2.59 18.49 11.63
CA ASP A 90 -2.99 19.17 10.39
C ASP A 90 -3.96 18.28 9.63
N VAL A 91 -5.22 18.69 9.54
CA VAL A 91 -6.28 17.91 8.91
C VAL A 91 -6.02 17.71 7.42
N LYS A 92 -5.48 18.72 6.74
CA LYS A 92 -5.15 18.61 5.31
C LYS A 92 -4.05 17.58 5.09
N LEU A 93 -3.02 17.63 5.92
CA LEU A 93 -1.91 16.69 5.87
C LEU A 93 -2.40 15.27 6.16
N LEU A 94 -3.28 15.11 7.14
CA LEU A 94 -3.86 13.82 7.49
C LEU A 94 -4.66 13.23 6.33
N GLN A 95 -5.41 14.04 5.59
CA GLN A 95 -6.12 13.58 4.41
C GLN A 95 -5.16 13.10 3.31
N GLN A 96 -4.08 13.84 3.08
CA GLN A 96 -3.03 13.43 2.13
C GLN A 96 -2.42 12.09 2.54
N ILE A 97 -2.07 11.93 3.80
CA ILE A 97 -1.53 10.68 4.36
C ILE A 97 -2.50 9.53 4.11
N ARG A 98 -3.78 9.72 4.37
CA ARG A 98 -4.81 8.70 4.15
C ARG A 98 -4.92 8.28 2.68
N MET A 99 -4.89 9.25 1.78
CA MET A 99 -4.96 8.97 0.35
C MET A 99 -3.76 8.16 -0.12
N MET A 100 -2.57 8.55 0.30
CA MET A 100 -1.34 7.84 -0.05
C MET A 100 -1.30 6.45 0.57
N ALA A 101 -1.69 6.32 1.83
CA ALA A 101 -1.75 5.03 2.52
C ALA A 101 -2.69 4.05 1.80
N ARG A 102 -3.81 4.54 1.31
CA ARG A 102 -4.77 3.72 0.57
C ARG A 102 -4.18 3.18 -0.72
N GLU A 103 -3.41 4.00 -1.43
CA GLU A 103 -2.79 3.58 -2.70
C GLU A 103 -1.78 2.45 -2.49
N PHE A 104 -1.08 2.44 -1.35
CA PHE A 104 -0.14 1.38 -1.00
C PHE A 104 -0.79 0.17 -0.31
N GLY A 105 -2.09 0.22 -0.02
CA GLY A 105 -2.77 -0.85 0.69
C GLY A 105 -2.49 -0.86 2.20
N PHE A 106 -2.18 0.28 2.80
CA PHE A 106 -1.81 0.37 4.22
C PHE A 106 -3.00 0.62 5.15
N THR A 107 -4.20 0.76 4.63
CA THR A 107 -5.41 0.93 5.46
C THR A 107 -6.17 -0.39 5.56
N PRO A 108 -6.92 -0.63 6.65
CA PRO A 108 -7.70 -1.86 6.77
C PRO A 108 -8.66 -2.09 5.60
N SER A 109 -9.32 -1.06 5.11
CA SER A 109 -10.24 -1.19 3.98
C SER A 109 -9.50 -1.50 2.67
N SER A 110 -8.35 -0.86 2.43
CA SER A 110 -7.55 -1.15 1.24
C SER A 110 -6.88 -2.52 1.33
N GLN A 111 -6.45 -2.95 2.51
CA GLN A 111 -5.95 -4.31 2.73
C GLN A 111 -7.04 -5.34 2.50
N ALA A 112 -8.24 -5.10 2.97
CA ALA A 112 -9.38 -5.98 2.73
C ALA A 112 -9.70 -6.09 1.24
N SER A 113 -9.59 -5.01 0.48
CA SER A 113 -9.82 -5.02 -0.96
C SER A 113 -8.66 -5.69 -1.72
N VAL A 114 -7.43 -5.55 -1.23
CA VAL A 114 -6.23 -6.14 -1.83
C VAL A 114 -6.05 -7.59 -1.39
N ALA A 115 -6.21 -7.85 -0.11
CA ALA A 115 -5.99 -9.15 0.51
C ALA A 115 -7.26 -10.01 0.55
N ALA A 116 -8.25 -9.71 -0.28
CA ALA A 116 -9.54 -10.37 -0.19
C ALA A 116 -9.55 -11.85 -0.65
N PRO A 117 -8.65 -12.72 -0.14
CA PRO A 117 -9.00 -14.13 -0.10
C PRO A 117 -10.29 -14.34 0.70
N GLY A 118 -10.66 -13.33 1.50
CA GLY A 118 -11.87 -13.36 2.28
C GLY A 118 -13.16 -13.54 1.51
N LYS A 119 -13.22 -13.21 0.24
CA LYS A 119 -14.41 -13.54 -0.54
C LYS A 119 -14.49 -15.01 -0.92
N GLN A 120 -13.36 -15.66 -1.12
CA GLN A 120 -13.33 -17.11 -1.31
C GLN A 120 -13.49 -17.84 0.01
N ASP A 121 -12.86 -17.34 1.06
CA ASP A 121 -13.02 -17.89 2.41
C ASP A 121 -14.44 -17.69 2.91
N GLY A 122 -15.05 -16.54 2.63
CA GLY A 122 -16.45 -16.30 2.94
C GLY A 122 -17.40 -17.24 2.20
N LYS A 123 -17.06 -17.63 0.98
CA LYS A 123 -17.80 -18.62 0.24
C LYS A 123 -17.60 -20.03 0.83
N ALA A 124 -16.39 -20.35 1.19
CA ALA A 124 -16.09 -21.63 1.84
C ALA A 124 -16.74 -21.72 3.22
N GLU A 125 -16.79 -20.64 3.98
CA GLU A 125 -17.51 -20.58 5.23
C GLU A 125 -19.00 -20.71 5.04
N LYS A 126 -19.58 -20.08 4.04
CA LYS A 126 -20.99 -20.27 3.72
C LYS A 126 -21.28 -21.70 3.34
N ASP A 127 -20.42 -22.32 2.58
CA ASP A 127 -20.57 -23.73 2.20
C ASP A 127 -20.46 -24.64 3.43
N ARG A 128 -19.67 -24.28 4.45
CA ARG A 128 -19.62 -24.99 5.74
C ARG A 128 -20.90 -24.83 6.54
N PHE A 129 -21.52 -23.63 6.50
CA PHE A 129 -22.73 -23.36 7.25
C PHE A 129 -23.98 -23.92 6.56
N PHE A 130 -23.99 -24.00 5.26
CA PHE A 130 -25.16 -24.36 4.46
C PHE A 130 -25.01 -25.66 3.67
N GLY A 131 -23.83 -26.21 3.71
CA GLY A 131 -23.52 -27.50 3.11
C GLY A 131 -23.46 -28.59 4.13
#